data_596247672294e422da85f099f98cae50
#
_entry.id   596247672294e422da85f099f98cae50
#
_cell.length_a   1.000
_cell.length_b   1.000
_cell.length_c   1.000
_cell.angle_alpha   90.00
_cell.angle_beta   90.00
_cell.angle_gamma   90.00
#
_symmetry.space_group_name_H-M   'P 1'
#
loop_
_entity.id
_entity.type
_entity.pdbx_description
1 polymer ?
#
loop_
_entity_poly.entity_id
_entity_poly.type
_entity_poly.pdbx_seq_one_letter_code
_entity_poly.pdbx_strand_id
1 'polypeptide(L)'
;MAGLSVRHAEATPALPVPEPSTEAALGERMNANTVSVITGTPGGTYFRIGADLAFVLNNGDKLRVLPILGKGAGENAYDIRFLKGVDLGFVRTDTLEQLRRDTRLRNIEQHIHFIAKLFNDELHIIAPYAVKGVGDLAGKRVSFDVKGSGTDYSGRVMFRELGVAVEAINVDQPTALEMLRNGDLDAVVSVAAKPVAFITSFDPGDRFHLVPAPYPNTISEAYVPASLSPADYPKLVRGDVRETLAVGTVLGVYNSQKGTVRYEKLVRFVDAFFGQFDKFLAPQRHPKWREVNLAASVKGWTRFRPAQDWLDRHREQDVASQSELDRFLLTQSARPAGKEEVYQAYLKWRQAR
;
A
#
# COMPACT_ATOMS: atom_id res chain seq x y z
N MET A 1 21.45 -70.84 -25.70
CA MET A 1 20.74 -69.53 -25.76
C MET A 1 20.83 -68.90 -24.38
N ALA A 2 21.73 -67.93 -24.23
CA ALA A 2 21.95 -67.27 -22.96
C ALA A 2 21.11 -65.97 -22.93
N GLY A 3 20.18 -65.90 -21.95
CA GLY A 3 19.35 -64.71 -21.72
C GLY A 3 20.14 -63.60 -21.02
N LEU A 4 20.31 -62.45 -21.67
CA LEU A 4 20.82 -61.24 -21.04
C LEU A 4 19.71 -60.63 -20.16
N SER A 5 19.94 -60.61 -18.84
CA SER A 5 19.13 -59.86 -17.86
C SER A 5 19.63 -58.39 -17.85
N VAL A 6 18.80 -57.46 -18.32
CA VAL A 6 19.04 -56.01 -18.20
C VAL A 6 18.69 -55.60 -16.79
N ARG A 7 19.69 -55.27 -15.95
CA ARG A 7 19.49 -54.61 -14.67
C ARG A 7 19.16 -53.12 -14.90
N HIS A 8 17.97 -52.71 -14.49
CA HIS A 8 17.62 -51.28 -14.38
C HIS A 8 18.48 -50.68 -13.26
N ALA A 9 19.24 -49.67 -13.60
CA ALA A 9 19.93 -48.83 -12.62
C ALA A 9 18.90 -48.02 -11.85
N GLU A 10 18.71 -48.33 -10.57
CA GLU A 10 17.95 -47.46 -9.66
C GLU A 10 18.66 -46.12 -9.54
N ALA A 11 17.90 -45.02 -9.80
CA ALA A 11 18.40 -43.68 -9.62
C ALA A 11 18.70 -43.45 -8.12
N THR A 12 19.97 -43.18 -7.83
CA THR A 12 20.42 -42.82 -6.47
C THR A 12 19.64 -41.56 -6.02
N PRO A 13 18.96 -41.60 -4.85
CA PRO A 13 18.28 -40.43 -4.35
C PRO A 13 19.30 -39.29 -4.12
N ALA A 14 19.00 -38.08 -4.62
CA ALA A 14 19.82 -36.91 -4.40
C ALA A 14 19.99 -36.67 -2.89
N LEU A 15 21.25 -36.61 -2.45
CA LEU A 15 21.57 -36.30 -1.05
C LEU A 15 20.95 -34.97 -0.65
N PRO A 16 20.37 -34.84 0.54
CA PRO A 16 19.83 -33.58 1.03
C PRO A 16 20.97 -32.55 1.08
N VAL A 17 20.69 -31.36 0.53
CA VAL A 17 21.61 -30.20 0.62
C VAL A 17 21.84 -29.95 2.12
N PRO A 18 23.10 -29.99 2.62
CA PRO A 18 23.37 -29.82 4.03
C PRO A 18 22.84 -28.45 4.49
N GLU A 19 22.09 -28.45 5.59
CA GLU A 19 21.71 -27.20 6.26
C GLU A 19 22.97 -26.44 6.68
N PRO A 20 22.93 -25.06 6.69
CA PRO A 20 24.10 -24.29 7.08
C PRO A 20 24.55 -24.68 8.49
N SER A 21 25.75 -25.23 8.59
CA SER A 21 26.30 -25.82 9.81
C SER A 21 26.78 -24.79 10.85
N THR A 22 26.64 -23.48 10.57
CA THR A 22 27.07 -22.40 11.46
C THR A 22 25.98 -21.38 11.69
N GLU A 23 25.96 -20.79 12.89
CA GLU A 23 25.07 -19.69 13.26
C GLU A 23 25.17 -18.50 12.27
N ALA A 24 26.37 -18.17 11.83
CA ALA A 24 26.60 -17.10 10.84
C ALA A 24 25.89 -17.39 9.50
N ALA A 25 25.99 -18.62 8.97
CA ALA A 25 25.36 -19.00 7.72
C ALA A 25 23.83 -19.02 7.84
N LEU A 26 23.28 -19.38 8.99
CA LEU A 26 21.86 -19.27 9.28
C LEU A 26 21.42 -17.81 9.30
N GLY A 27 22.16 -16.93 9.97
CA GLY A 27 21.93 -15.51 10.01
C GLY A 27 21.93 -14.86 8.63
N GLU A 28 22.93 -15.19 7.79
CA GLU A 28 23.01 -14.69 6.41
C GLU A 28 21.79 -15.13 5.59
N ARG A 29 21.39 -16.40 5.65
CA ARG A 29 20.20 -16.93 4.94
C ARG A 29 18.93 -16.22 5.36
N MET A 30 18.71 -16.05 6.66
CA MET A 30 17.53 -15.37 7.18
C MET A 30 17.49 -13.91 6.71
N ASN A 31 18.60 -13.19 6.78
CA ASN A 31 18.69 -11.79 6.36
C ASN A 31 18.53 -11.61 4.83
N ALA A 32 19.11 -12.51 4.03
CA ALA A 32 19.02 -12.46 2.57
C ALA A 32 17.57 -12.54 2.05
N ASN A 33 16.66 -13.15 2.79
CA ASN A 33 15.26 -13.34 2.41
C ASN A 33 14.29 -12.48 3.22
N THR A 34 14.78 -11.63 4.11
CA THR A 34 13.96 -10.73 4.90
C THR A 34 13.86 -9.36 4.24
N VAL A 35 12.60 -8.92 3.98
CA VAL A 35 12.26 -7.59 3.47
C VAL A 35 11.56 -6.81 4.58
N SER A 36 12.09 -5.66 4.93
CA SER A 36 11.51 -4.77 5.92
C SER A 36 10.68 -3.68 5.26
N VAL A 37 9.50 -3.41 5.86
CA VAL A 37 8.51 -2.45 5.37
C VAL A 37 8.29 -1.39 6.43
N ILE A 38 8.76 -0.15 6.22
CA ILE A 38 8.47 0.95 7.14
C ILE A 38 7.01 1.40 6.97
N THR A 39 6.29 1.48 8.07
CA THR A 39 4.85 1.74 8.11
C THR A 39 4.55 3.14 8.66
N GLY A 40 3.49 3.32 9.41
CA GLY A 40 3.12 4.56 10.07
C GLY A 40 3.07 4.41 11.58
N THR A 41 2.50 5.41 12.24
CA THR A 41 2.26 5.40 13.69
C THR A 41 1.33 4.25 14.10
N PRO A 42 1.41 3.77 15.34
CA PRO A 42 0.49 2.78 15.89
C PRO A 42 -0.97 3.21 15.71
N GLY A 43 -1.85 2.27 15.34
CA GLY A 43 -3.28 2.55 15.09
C GLY A 43 -3.59 3.16 13.73
N GLY A 44 -2.58 3.59 12.96
CA GLY A 44 -2.73 4.06 11.58
C GLY A 44 -2.89 2.92 10.58
N THR A 45 -3.44 3.24 9.40
CA THR A 45 -3.74 2.26 8.35
C THR A 45 -2.48 1.56 7.82
N TYR A 46 -1.36 2.26 7.68
CA TYR A 46 -0.13 1.67 7.13
C TYR A 46 0.40 0.48 7.93
N PHE A 47 0.27 0.53 9.26
CA PHE A 47 0.67 -0.62 10.10
C PHE A 47 -0.20 -1.84 9.80
N ARG A 48 -1.52 -1.65 9.66
CA ARG A 48 -2.45 -2.74 9.31
C ARG A 48 -2.16 -3.31 7.93
N ILE A 49 -1.91 -2.47 6.93
CA ILE A 49 -1.54 -2.88 5.58
C ILE A 49 -0.20 -3.62 5.58
N GLY A 50 0.79 -3.14 6.35
CA GLY A 50 2.08 -3.82 6.55
C GLY A 50 1.92 -5.21 7.19
N ALA A 51 1.02 -5.35 8.17
CA ALA A 51 0.68 -6.64 8.77
C ALA A 51 0.02 -7.59 7.76
N ASP A 52 -0.86 -7.08 6.87
CA ASP A 52 -1.44 -7.86 5.79
C ASP A 52 -0.35 -8.34 4.80
N LEU A 53 0.63 -7.48 4.45
CA LEU A 53 1.78 -7.90 3.63
C LEU A 53 2.55 -9.04 4.27
N ALA A 54 2.87 -8.95 5.56
CA ALA A 54 3.56 -10.00 6.29
C ALA A 54 2.74 -11.30 6.33
N PHE A 55 1.44 -11.20 6.62
CA PHE A 55 0.57 -12.36 6.72
C PHE A 55 0.45 -13.13 5.39
N VAL A 56 0.29 -12.42 4.30
CA VAL A 56 0.06 -13.03 2.97
C VAL A 56 1.35 -13.54 2.35
N LEU A 57 2.46 -12.80 2.51
CA LEU A 57 3.68 -13.03 1.74
C LEU A 57 4.74 -13.87 2.48
N ASN A 58 4.63 -14.03 3.81
CA ASN A 58 5.58 -14.86 4.54
C ASN A 58 5.53 -16.31 4.03
N ASN A 59 6.67 -16.81 3.60
CA ASN A 59 6.84 -18.16 3.07
C ASN A 59 8.13 -18.81 3.60
N GLY A 60 8.13 -19.12 4.90
CA GLY A 60 9.28 -19.74 5.57
C GLY A 60 10.59 -18.98 5.29
N ASP A 61 11.59 -19.70 4.80
CA ASP A 61 12.92 -19.16 4.50
C ASP A 61 13.00 -18.47 3.12
N LYS A 62 11.95 -18.57 2.28
CA LYS A 62 11.99 -18.04 0.91
C LYS A 62 11.70 -16.53 0.86
N LEU A 63 10.82 -16.07 1.71
CA LEU A 63 10.49 -14.65 1.87
C LEU A 63 9.92 -14.41 3.26
N ARG A 64 10.47 -13.42 3.95
CA ARG A 64 9.97 -12.92 5.23
C ARG A 64 9.74 -11.41 5.12
N VAL A 65 8.54 -10.95 5.44
CA VAL A 65 8.18 -9.53 5.44
C VAL A 65 8.06 -9.07 6.90
N LEU A 66 8.81 -8.04 7.28
CA LEU A 66 8.82 -7.46 8.61
C LEU A 66 8.27 -6.03 8.56
N PRO A 67 7.04 -5.78 9.03
CA PRO A 67 6.54 -4.42 9.23
C PRO A 67 7.31 -3.75 10.38
N ILE A 68 7.80 -2.53 10.13
CA ILE A 68 8.50 -1.69 11.10
C ILE A 68 7.62 -0.47 11.36
N LEU A 69 7.43 -0.11 12.63
CA LEU A 69 6.77 1.14 12.99
C LEU A 69 7.60 2.33 12.55
N GLY A 70 6.95 3.29 11.90
CA GLY A 70 7.52 4.55 11.48
C GLY A 70 6.58 5.71 11.79
N LYS A 71 6.90 6.90 11.32
CA LYS A 71 6.03 8.06 11.47
C LYS A 71 5.07 8.26 10.29
N GLY A 72 5.33 7.59 9.18
CA GLY A 72 4.49 7.64 7.98
C GLY A 72 5.09 8.45 6.83
N ALA A 73 4.32 8.66 5.83
CA ALA A 73 4.61 9.08 4.46
C ALA A 73 5.90 9.89 4.22
N GLY A 74 6.02 11.05 4.83
CA GLY A 74 7.15 11.95 4.59
C GLY A 74 8.47 11.39 5.14
N GLU A 75 8.49 10.97 6.40
CA GLU A 75 9.67 10.42 7.05
C GLU A 75 10.06 9.06 6.48
N ASN A 76 9.08 8.24 6.07
CA ASN A 76 9.36 6.95 5.46
C ASN A 76 10.24 7.06 4.21
N ALA A 77 10.14 8.14 3.44
CA ALA A 77 11.01 8.34 2.29
C ALA A 77 12.48 8.56 2.69
N TYR A 78 12.73 9.28 3.79
CA TYR A 78 14.07 9.38 4.37
C TYR A 78 14.56 8.03 4.88
N ASP A 79 13.70 7.29 5.57
CA ASP A 79 14.02 5.97 6.12
C ASP A 79 14.38 4.97 5.02
N ILE A 80 13.60 4.92 3.94
CA ILE A 80 13.90 4.09 2.75
C ILE A 80 15.27 4.47 2.17
N ARG A 81 15.59 5.78 2.14
CA ARG A 81 16.83 6.28 1.53
C ARG A 81 18.06 6.05 2.39
N PHE A 82 17.96 6.22 3.70
CA PHE A 82 19.13 6.37 4.59
C PHE A 82 19.25 5.30 5.67
N LEU A 83 18.14 4.73 6.18
CA LEU A 83 18.22 3.75 7.24
C LEU A 83 18.66 2.39 6.73
N LYS A 84 19.70 1.84 7.38
CA LYS A 84 20.09 0.44 7.15
C LYS A 84 18.99 -0.48 7.66
N GLY A 85 18.63 -1.47 6.86
CA GLY A 85 17.60 -2.43 7.21
C GLY A 85 16.18 -2.01 6.86
N VAL A 86 15.95 -0.83 6.28
CA VAL A 86 14.66 -0.43 5.68
C VAL A 86 14.74 -0.64 4.18
N ASP A 87 13.88 -1.49 3.63
CA ASP A 87 13.91 -1.85 2.22
C ASP A 87 12.87 -1.09 1.40
N LEU A 88 11.66 -0.98 1.91
CA LEU A 88 10.53 -0.33 1.28
C LEU A 88 9.56 0.23 2.33
N GLY A 89 8.58 1.00 1.91
CA GLY A 89 7.59 1.57 2.83
C GLY A 89 6.49 2.37 2.14
N PHE A 90 5.55 2.84 2.92
CA PHE A 90 4.41 3.62 2.43
C PHE A 90 4.81 5.09 2.29
N VAL A 91 4.69 5.63 1.07
CA VAL A 91 5.01 7.02 0.76
C VAL A 91 3.82 7.64 0.01
N ARG A 92 3.48 8.89 0.31
CA ARG A 92 2.40 9.59 -0.40
C ARG A 92 2.90 10.25 -1.67
N THR A 93 2.00 10.41 -2.63
CA THR A 93 2.35 10.98 -3.94
C THR A 93 2.76 12.46 -3.87
N ASP A 94 2.24 13.22 -2.91
CA ASP A 94 2.64 14.60 -2.65
C ASP A 94 4.05 14.73 -2.04
N THR A 95 4.52 13.67 -1.39
CA THR A 95 5.82 13.66 -0.70
C THR A 95 6.99 13.86 -1.66
N LEU A 96 6.98 13.25 -2.84
CA LEU A 96 8.09 13.32 -3.79
C LEU A 96 8.36 14.78 -4.24
N GLU A 97 7.30 15.53 -4.53
CA GLU A 97 7.44 16.93 -4.93
C GLU A 97 8.07 17.79 -3.83
N GLN A 98 7.68 17.54 -2.58
CA GLN A 98 8.24 18.28 -1.45
C GLN A 98 9.69 17.85 -1.15
N LEU A 99 10.01 16.57 -1.28
CA LEU A 99 11.39 16.07 -1.13
C LEU A 99 12.34 16.63 -2.20
N ARG A 100 11.86 16.89 -3.41
CA ARG A 100 12.63 17.59 -4.46
C ARG A 100 13.04 18.99 -4.07
N ARG A 101 12.27 19.66 -3.22
CA ARG A 101 12.56 21.00 -2.70
C ARG A 101 13.57 20.99 -1.55
N ASP A 102 13.82 19.81 -0.95
CA ASP A 102 14.83 19.66 0.08
C ASP A 102 16.22 19.55 -0.54
N THR A 103 17.02 20.60 -0.40
CA THR A 103 18.37 20.68 -0.96
C THR A 103 19.33 19.59 -0.46
N ARG A 104 19.01 18.92 0.66
CA ARG A 104 19.77 17.79 1.20
C ARG A 104 19.52 16.48 0.42
N LEU A 105 18.42 16.41 -0.35
CA LEU A 105 17.94 15.22 -1.04
C LEU A 105 18.08 15.37 -2.57
N ARG A 106 19.32 15.60 -3.03
CA ARG A 106 19.55 15.72 -4.47
C ARG A 106 19.13 14.45 -5.21
N ASN A 107 18.38 14.62 -6.31
CA ASN A 107 17.95 13.54 -7.19
C ASN A 107 17.17 12.42 -6.49
N ILE A 108 16.30 12.77 -5.55
CA ILE A 108 15.54 11.77 -4.75
C ILE A 108 14.76 10.80 -5.63
N GLU A 109 14.25 11.24 -6.78
CA GLU A 109 13.52 10.43 -7.76
C GLU A 109 14.37 9.35 -8.44
N GLN A 110 15.70 9.45 -8.38
CA GLN A 110 16.61 8.40 -8.87
C GLN A 110 16.83 7.32 -7.81
N HIS A 111 16.58 7.65 -6.55
CA HIS A 111 16.84 6.77 -5.41
C HIS A 111 15.60 6.08 -4.86
N ILE A 112 14.44 6.73 -4.97
CA ILE A 112 13.17 6.15 -4.52
C ILE A 112 12.27 5.95 -5.73
N HIS A 113 11.97 4.70 -6.01
CA HIS A 113 11.00 4.26 -7.00
C HIS A 113 9.74 3.73 -6.29
N PHE A 114 8.70 3.37 -7.04
CA PHE A 114 7.54 2.71 -6.48
C PHE A 114 7.31 1.32 -7.08
N ILE A 115 6.85 0.39 -6.25
CA ILE A 115 6.45 -0.96 -6.70
C ILE A 115 5.03 -0.90 -7.28
N ALA A 116 4.09 -0.39 -6.51
CA ALA A 116 2.69 -0.24 -6.90
C ALA A 116 2.08 1.04 -6.33
N LYS A 117 1.16 1.66 -7.08
CA LYS A 117 0.20 2.60 -6.52
C LYS A 117 -0.81 1.79 -5.71
N LEU A 118 -0.98 2.13 -4.44
CA LEU A 118 -1.86 1.41 -3.56
C LEU A 118 -3.26 2.05 -3.57
N PHE A 119 -3.58 2.80 -2.58
CA PHE A 119 -4.89 3.41 -2.35
C PHE A 119 -4.74 4.93 -2.13
N ASN A 120 -5.82 5.58 -1.77
CA ASN A 120 -5.79 6.96 -1.34
C ASN A 120 -5.97 7.06 0.18
N ASP A 121 -5.29 8.03 0.78
CA ASP A 121 -5.47 8.46 2.17
C ASP A 121 -6.39 9.67 2.19
N GLU A 122 -7.53 9.55 2.83
CA GLU A 122 -8.53 10.60 2.94
C GLU A 122 -8.20 11.56 4.09
N LEU A 123 -8.52 12.84 3.90
CA LEU A 123 -8.52 13.84 4.96
C LEU A 123 -9.74 13.65 5.86
N HIS A 124 -9.50 13.42 7.14
CA HIS A 124 -10.54 13.37 8.17
C HIS A 124 -10.35 14.55 9.10
N ILE A 125 -11.43 15.26 9.41
CA ILE A 125 -11.46 16.37 10.36
C ILE A 125 -12.57 16.08 11.36
N ILE A 126 -12.22 15.80 12.61
CA ILE A 126 -13.18 15.58 13.69
C ILE A 126 -13.28 16.87 14.47
N ALA A 127 -14.50 17.41 14.60
CA ALA A 127 -14.75 18.65 15.34
C ALA A 127 -16.16 18.65 15.97
N PRO A 128 -16.45 19.58 16.90
CA PRO A 128 -17.80 19.80 17.40
C PRO A 128 -18.77 20.20 16.29
N TYR A 129 -20.06 19.91 16.46
CA TYR A 129 -21.11 20.23 15.48
C TYR A 129 -21.26 21.73 15.17
N ALA A 130 -20.67 22.62 15.98
CA ALA A 130 -20.60 24.05 15.68
C ALA A 130 -19.74 24.36 14.45
N VAL A 131 -18.73 23.53 14.18
CA VAL A 131 -17.87 23.61 13.00
C VAL A 131 -18.59 22.95 11.82
N LYS A 132 -19.06 23.73 10.84
CA LYS A 132 -19.86 23.22 9.70
C LYS A 132 -18.99 22.90 8.47
N GLY A 133 -17.84 23.53 8.35
CA GLY A 133 -16.90 23.33 7.25
C GLY A 133 -15.48 23.66 7.67
N VAL A 134 -14.51 23.26 6.84
CA VAL A 134 -13.10 23.47 7.14
C VAL A 134 -12.74 24.95 7.34
N GLY A 135 -13.45 25.89 6.69
CA GLY A 135 -13.24 27.34 6.84
C GLY A 135 -13.50 27.84 8.27
N ASP A 136 -14.40 27.21 9.01
CA ASP A 136 -14.71 27.60 10.42
C ASP A 136 -13.53 27.32 11.37
N LEU A 137 -12.52 26.62 10.91
CA LEU A 137 -11.31 26.31 11.67
C LEU A 137 -10.23 27.40 11.58
N ALA A 138 -10.43 28.46 10.81
CA ALA A 138 -9.48 29.57 10.71
C ALA A 138 -9.14 30.14 12.09
N GLY A 139 -7.86 30.20 12.45
CA GLY A 139 -7.35 30.66 13.75
C GLY A 139 -7.61 29.71 14.93
N LYS A 140 -8.18 28.51 14.69
CA LYS A 140 -8.49 27.54 15.74
C LYS A 140 -7.30 26.62 16.05
N ARG A 141 -7.31 25.98 17.23
CA ARG A 141 -6.32 24.98 17.67
C ARG A 141 -6.64 23.64 17.04
N VAL A 142 -5.82 23.21 16.10
CA VAL A 142 -6.05 21.99 15.31
C VAL A 142 -4.87 21.04 15.46
N SER A 143 -5.13 19.80 15.86
CA SER A 143 -4.10 18.76 15.93
C SER A 143 -3.84 18.14 14.58
N PHE A 144 -2.54 17.97 14.23
CA PHE A 144 -2.04 17.30 13.04
C PHE A 144 -1.22 16.05 13.37
N ASP A 145 -1.56 15.34 14.44
CA ASP A 145 -0.80 14.17 14.90
C ASP A 145 0.64 14.54 15.35
N VAL A 146 1.47 13.56 15.63
CA VAL A 146 2.86 13.81 16.05
C VAL A 146 3.65 14.49 14.93
N LYS A 147 4.60 15.34 15.32
CA LYS A 147 5.45 16.07 14.40
C LYS A 147 6.23 15.10 13.47
N GLY A 148 6.18 15.36 12.18
CA GLY A 148 6.80 14.54 11.13
C GLY A 148 5.96 13.34 10.70
N SER A 149 4.76 13.14 11.27
CA SER A 149 3.84 12.12 10.79
C SER A 149 3.31 12.45 9.38
N GLY A 150 2.74 11.44 8.72
CA GLY A 150 2.09 11.64 7.43
C GLY A 150 0.93 12.64 7.51
N THR A 151 0.21 12.71 8.64
CA THR A 151 -0.85 13.69 8.87
C THR A 151 -0.28 15.10 9.04
N ASP A 152 0.77 15.27 9.85
CA ASP A 152 1.43 16.58 10.02
C ASP A 152 1.92 17.12 8.68
N TYR A 153 2.43 16.26 7.83
CA TYR A 153 2.99 16.61 6.54
C TYR A 153 1.89 16.98 5.52
N SER A 154 1.06 16.02 5.12
CA SER A 154 0.04 16.24 4.09
C SER A 154 -1.14 17.09 4.58
N GLY A 155 -1.55 16.95 5.84
CA GLY A 155 -2.64 17.73 6.42
C GLY A 155 -2.35 19.22 6.41
N ARG A 156 -1.14 19.64 6.79
CA ARG A 156 -0.76 21.07 6.72
C ARG A 156 -0.72 21.59 5.28
N VAL A 157 -0.29 20.77 4.33
CA VAL A 157 -0.33 21.15 2.90
C VAL A 157 -1.79 21.31 2.46
N MET A 158 -2.66 20.35 2.76
CA MET A 158 -4.08 20.42 2.41
C MET A 158 -4.75 21.66 3.00
N PHE A 159 -4.52 21.98 4.29
CA PHE A 159 -5.08 23.17 4.92
C PHE A 159 -4.59 24.47 4.27
N ARG A 160 -3.31 24.53 3.90
CA ARG A 160 -2.76 25.66 3.15
C ARG A 160 -3.39 25.80 1.76
N GLU A 161 -3.56 24.70 1.02
CA GLU A 161 -4.22 24.69 -0.29
C GLU A 161 -5.72 25.06 -0.19
N LEU A 162 -6.36 24.73 0.93
CA LEU A 162 -7.75 25.14 1.24
C LEU A 162 -7.84 26.61 1.72
N GLY A 163 -6.71 27.30 1.90
CA GLY A 163 -6.67 28.69 2.36
C GLY A 163 -7.03 28.87 3.85
N VAL A 164 -6.93 27.81 4.68
CA VAL A 164 -7.30 27.82 6.09
C VAL A 164 -6.05 27.81 6.97
N ALA A 165 -5.74 28.97 7.57
CA ALA A 165 -4.66 29.10 8.55
C ALA A 165 -5.16 28.76 9.95
N VAL A 166 -4.45 27.87 10.65
CA VAL A 166 -4.82 27.37 12.00
C VAL A 166 -3.63 27.44 12.97
N GLU A 167 -3.90 27.40 14.26
CA GLU A 167 -2.90 27.14 15.28
C GLU A 167 -2.66 25.61 15.33
N ALA A 168 -1.54 25.19 14.75
CA ALA A 168 -1.26 23.78 14.54
C ALA A 168 -0.56 23.16 15.76
N ILE A 169 -1.23 22.18 16.37
CA ILE A 169 -0.75 21.42 17.54
C ILE A 169 -0.27 20.04 17.08
N ASN A 170 0.81 19.54 17.69
CA ASN A 170 1.32 18.20 17.42
C ASN A 170 1.28 17.34 18.68
N VAL A 171 0.35 16.43 18.74
CA VAL A 171 0.20 15.38 19.75
C VAL A 171 -0.31 14.11 19.07
N ASP A 172 -0.11 12.94 19.66
CA ASP A 172 -0.61 11.68 19.11
C ASP A 172 -2.15 11.65 19.05
N GLN A 173 -2.70 10.83 18.18
CA GLN A 173 -4.13 10.79 17.89
C GLN A 173 -5.00 10.47 19.12
N PRO A 174 -4.68 9.48 19.98
CA PRO A 174 -5.43 9.25 21.20
C PRO A 174 -5.47 10.48 22.13
N THR A 175 -4.32 11.09 22.38
CA THR A 175 -4.23 12.32 23.19
C THR A 175 -5.01 13.47 22.55
N ALA A 176 -4.91 13.65 21.23
CA ALA A 176 -5.65 14.68 20.51
C ALA A 176 -7.17 14.53 20.65
N LEU A 177 -7.70 13.31 20.60
CA LEU A 177 -9.12 13.05 20.80
C LEU A 177 -9.59 13.34 22.23
N GLU A 178 -8.75 13.09 23.24
CA GLU A 178 -9.04 13.47 24.62
C GLU A 178 -9.04 14.99 24.80
N MET A 179 -8.05 15.67 24.26
CA MET A 179 -7.99 17.14 24.26
C MET A 179 -9.19 17.78 23.55
N LEU A 180 -9.65 17.17 22.43
CA LEU A 180 -10.86 17.61 21.74
C LEU A 180 -12.11 17.46 22.63
N ARG A 181 -12.25 16.35 23.35
CA ARG A 181 -13.35 16.13 24.30
C ARG A 181 -13.39 17.16 25.43
N ASN A 182 -12.21 17.54 25.91
CA ASN A 182 -12.03 18.51 26.99
C ASN A 182 -12.18 19.96 26.52
N GLY A 183 -12.17 20.22 25.20
CA GLY A 183 -12.19 21.58 24.64
C GLY A 183 -10.82 22.24 24.57
N ASP A 184 -9.74 21.49 24.78
CA ASP A 184 -8.36 21.97 24.61
C ASP A 184 -7.93 22.06 23.13
N LEU A 185 -8.65 21.38 22.25
CA LEU A 185 -8.56 21.47 20.80
C LEU A 185 -9.91 21.77 20.20
N ASP A 186 -9.91 22.44 19.05
CA ASP A 186 -11.10 22.75 18.28
C ASP A 186 -11.36 21.71 17.18
N ALA A 187 -10.30 21.03 16.70
CA ALA A 187 -10.41 19.91 15.77
C ALA A 187 -9.20 18.96 15.84
N VAL A 188 -9.43 17.72 15.41
CA VAL A 188 -8.40 16.70 15.20
C VAL A 188 -8.40 16.31 13.74
N VAL A 189 -7.23 16.43 13.09
CA VAL A 189 -7.00 16.05 11.69
C VAL A 189 -6.30 14.70 11.61
N SER A 190 -6.73 13.88 10.67
CA SER A 190 -6.04 12.67 10.25
C SER A 190 -6.05 12.56 8.72
N VAL A 191 -4.90 12.31 8.13
CA VAL A 191 -4.81 11.92 6.71
C VAL A 191 -4.41 10.46 6.69
N ALA A 192 -5.36 9.58 6.40
CA ALA A 192 -5.17 8.13 6.46
C ALA A 192 -6.23 7.41 5.63
N ALA A 193 -5.94 6.20 5.21
CA ALA A 193 -6.87 5.40 4.42
C ALA A 193 -8.04 4.87 5.28
N LYS A 194 -9.25 5.19 4.87
CA LYS A 194 -10.49 4.79 5.56
C LYS A 194 -10.80 3.29 5.42
N PRO A 195 -11.45 2.65 6.41
CA PRO A 195 -11.77 3.18 7.72
C PRO A 195 -10.56 3.16 8.66
N VAL A 196 -10.34 4.24 9.40
CA VAL A 196 -9.22 4.37 10.34
C VAL A 196 -9.63 3.84 11.71
N ALA A 197 -8.84 2.94 12.28
CA ALA A 197 -9.22 2.21 13.49
C ALA A 197 -9.51 3.12 14.70
N PHE A 198 -8.68 4.12 14.99
CA PHE A 198 -8.90 5.01 16.12
C PHE A 198 -10.13 5.94 15.91
N ILE A 199 -10.48 6.26 14.65
CA ILE A 199 -11.69 7.03 14.32
C ILE A 199 -12.93 6.16 14.49
N THR A 200 -12.91 4.90 14.05
CA THR A 200 -14.03 3.98 14.20
C THR A 200 -14.32 3.63 15.66
N SER A 201 -13.27 3.57 16.48
CA SER A 201 -13.39 3.29 17.93
C SER A 201 -13.75 4.53 18.76
N PHE A 202 -13.63 5.73 18.19
CA PHE A 202 -13.99 6.97 18.88
C PHE A 202 -15.49 7.04 19.13
N ASP A 203 -15.88 7.26 20.38
CA ASP A 203 -17.26 7.53 20.72
C ASP A 203 -17.51 9.05 20.74
N PRO A 204 -18.17 9.60 19.70
CA PRO A 204 -18.39 11.03 19.57
C PRO A 204 -19.56 11.54 20.46
N GLY A 205 -20.41 10.65 20.96
CA GLY A 205 -21.71 11.03 21.48
C GLY A 205 -22.50 11.84 20.45
N ASP A 206 -23.21 12.90 20.94
CA ASP A 206 -23.88 13.87 20.06
C ASP A 206 -23.09 15.18 19.89
N ARG A 207 -21.82 15.18 20.27
CA ARG A 207 -20.99 16.39 20.30
C ARG A 207 -20.13 16.58 19.07
N PHE A 208 -19.69 15.51 18.43
CA PHE A 208 -18.68 15.53 17.38
C PHE A 208 -19.14 14.86 16.09
N HIS A 209 -18.60 15.33 14.97
CA HIS A 209 -18.83 14.79 13.64
C HIS A 209 -17.58 14.89 12.76
N LEU A 210 -17.62 14.27 11.57
CA LEU A 210 -16.65 14.51 10.52
C LEU A 210 -17.06 15.74 9.72
N VAL A 211 -16.15 16.73 9.67
CA VAL A 211 -16.35 18.01 9.00
C VAL A 211 -16.10 17.85 7.51
N PRO A 212 -16.96 18.37 6.61
CA PRO A 212 -16.70 18.37 5.17
C PRO A 212 -15.55 19.33 4.80
N ALA A 213 -14.75 18.89 3.84
CA ALA A 213 -13.70 19.68 3.21
C ALA A 213 -13.82 19.53 1.67
N PRO A 214 -14.73 20.29 1.03
CA PRO A 214 -14.98 20.17 -0.40
C PRO A 214 -13.72 20.39 -1.24
N TYR A 215 -13.60 19.63 -2.34
CA TYR A 215 -12.48 19.70 -3.25
C TYR A 215 -12.50 21.02 -4.05
N PRO A 216 -11.52 21.92 -3.88
CA PRO A 216 -11.47 23.16 -4.66
C PRO A 216 -10.82 22.90 -6.03
N ASN A 217 -11.33 23.55 -7.07
CA ASN A 217 -10.81 23.44 -8.44
C ASN A 217 -9.36 23.93 -8.61
N THR A 218 -8.84 24.66 -7.63
CA THR A 218 -7.50 25.27 -7.64
C THR A 218 -6.43 24.43 -6.94
N ILE A 219 -6.81 23.30 -6.31
CA ILE A 219 -5.87 22.47 -5.56
C ILE A 219 -4.88 21.74 -6.48
N SER A 220 -3.69 21.46 -5.97
CA SER A 220 -2.67 20.69 -6.69
C SER A 220 -3.19 19.33 -7.18
N GLU A 221 -2.76 18.92 -8.37
CA GLU A 221 -3.07 17.61 -8.98
C GLU A 221 -2.60 16.41 -8.13
N ALA A 222 -1.80 16.64 -7.09
CA ALA A 222 -1.40 15.59 -6.15
C ALA A 222 -2.59 15.09 -5.30
N TYR A 223 -3.66 15.88 -5.21
CA TYR A 223 -4.87 15.58 -4.45
C TYR A 223 -6.03 15.25 -5.36
N VAL A 224 -6.95 14.44 -4.86
CA VAL A 224 -8.16 14.02 -5.57
C VAL A 224 -9.38 14.21 -4.69
N PRO A 225 -10.59 14.41 -5.28
CA PRO A 225 -11.82 14.42 -4.52
C PRO A 225 -12.08 13.05 -3.90
N ALA A 226 -12.61 13.05 -2.69
CA ALA A 226 -12.97 11.85 -1.95
C ALA A 226 -14.23 12.08 -1.11
N SER A 227 -14.71 11.04 -0.44
CA SER A 227 -15.87 11.14 0.45
C SER A 227 -15.73 10.21 1.65
N LEU A 228 -16.36 10.58 2.76
CA LEU A 228 -16.51 9.78 3.97
C LEU A 228 -17.99 9.47 4.14
N SER A 229 -18.34 8.19 4.26
CA SER A 229 -19.74 7.73 4.28
C SER A 229 -20.15 7.19 5.65
N PRO A 230 -21.47 7.06 5.92
CA PRO A 230 -21.95 6.34 7.08
C PRO A 230 -21.47 4.88 7.17
N ALA A 231 -21.18 4.24 6.02
CA ALA A 231 -20.61 2.89 6.01
C ALA A 231 -19.16 2.85 6.52
N ASP A 232 -18.39 3.94 6.32
CA ASP A 232 -17.03 4.07 6.86
C ASP A 232 -17.06 4.40 8.36
N TYR A 233 -17.97 5.33 8.77
CA TYR A 233 -18.00 5.91 10.13
C TYR A 233 -19.43 6.18 10.60
N PRO A 234 -20.20 5.14 10.97
CA PRO A 234 -21.65 5.29 11.28
C PRO A 234 -21.96 6.21 12.47
N LYS A 235 -21.02 6.38 13.39
CA LYS A 235 -21.19 7.28 14.55
C LYS A 235 -20.87 8.75 14.26
N LEU A 236 -20.00 9.03 13.27
CA LEU A 236 -19.47 10.36 12.97
C LEU A 236 -20.05 10.98 11.70
N VAL A 237 -20.59 10.17 10.80
CA VAL A 237 -21.27 10.58 9.57
C VAL A 237 -22.75 10.18 9.70
N ARG A 238 -23.59 11.15 10.00
CA ARG A 238 -25.06 10.96 10.07
C ARG A 238 -25.69 11.62 8.83
N GLY A 239 -26.52 10.87 8.11
CA GLY A 239 -27.16 11.33 6.87
C GLY A 239 -26.22 11.26 5.67
N ASP A 240 -26.03 12.38 4.97
CA ASP A 240 -25.29 12.43 3.72
C ASP A 240 -23.79 12.20 3.90
N VAL A 241 -23.15 11.73 2.82
CA VAL A 241 -21.70 11.60 2.74
C VAL A 241 -21.02 12.96 2.97
N ARG A 242 -19.81 12.93 3.54
CA ARG A 242 -18.97 14.11 3.71
C ARG A 242 -17.96 14.17 2.59
N GLU A 243 -18.02 15.22 1.79
CA GLU A 243 -16.98 15.49 0.80
C GLU A 243 -15.65 15.77 1.50
N THR A 244 -14.56 15.28 0.93
CA THR A 244 -13.22 15.49 1.46
C THR A 244 -12.18 15.39 0.35
N LEU A 245 -10.92 15.56 0.73
CA LEU A 245 -9.75 15.42 -0.13
C LEU A 245 -9.04 14.10 0.17
N ALA A 246 -8.34 13.58 -0.83
CA ALA A 246 -7.42 12.46 -0.61
C ALA A 246 -6.12 12.64 -1.37
N VAL A 247 -5.09 11.95 -0.91
CA VAL A 247 -3.77 11.87 -1.54
C VAL A 247 -3.41 10.42 -1.81
N GLY A 248 -2.80 10.15 -2.97
CA GLY A 248 -2.40 8.81 -3.34
C GLY A 248 -1.25 8.29 -2.48
N THR A 249 -1.26 6.98 -2.20
CA THR A 249 -0.18 6.26 -1.52
C THR A 249 0.46 5.25 -2.46
N VAL A 250 1.78 5.16 -2.44
CA VAL A 250 2.58 4.18 -3.16
C VAL A 250 3.36 3.29 -2.19
N LEU A 251 3.65 2.08 -2.61
CA LEU A 251 4.67 1.26 -1.98
C LEU A 251 6.02 1.67 -2.54
N GLY A 252 6.68 2.59 -1.84
CA GLY A 252 7.98 3.14 -2.19
C GLY A 252 9.11 2.15 -1.88
N VAL A 253 10.16 2.17 -2.69
CA VAL A 253 11.29 1.25 -2.58
C VAL A 253 12.59 1.97 -2.92
N TYR A 254 13.68 1.61 -2.25
CA TYR A 254 15.01 2.05 -2.64
C TYR A 254 15.39 1.43 -3.98
N ASN A 255 15.81 2.25 -4.94
CA ASN A 255 16.28 1.80 -6.25
C ASN A 255 17.65 1.14 -6.14
N SER A 256 17.68 -0.10 -5.64
CA SER A 256 18.89 -0.89 -5.45
C SER A 256 19.51 -1.32 -6.77
N GLN A 257 20.82 -1.39 -6.82
CA GLN A 257 21.56 -1.84 -7.99
C GLN A 257 21.31 -3.34 -8.22
N LYS A 258 21.08 -3.71 -9.48
CA LYS A 258 20.94 -5.12 -9.93
C LYS A 258 22.16 -5.95 -9.51
N GLY A 259 21.90 -7.19 -9.06
CA GLY A 259 22.93 -8.11 -8.59
C GLY A 259 23.33 -7.93 -7.12
N THR A 260 22.75 -6.97 -6.40
CA THR A 260 22.91 -6.86 -4.95
C THR A 260 21.91 -7.73 -4.19
N VAL A 261 22.29 -8.21 -3.01
CA VAL A 261 21.38 -8.97 -2.10
C VAL A 261 20.06 -8.23 -1.89
N ARG A 262 20.14 -6.90 -1.71
CA ARG A 262 18.94 -6.06 -1.54
C ARG A 262 18.05 -6.07 -2.79
N TYR A 263 18.63 -5.99 -3.98
CA TYR A 263 17.87 -6.06 -5.22
C TYR A 263 17.17 -7.40 -5.37
N GLU A 264 17.88 -8.50 -5.15
CA GLU A 264 17.33 -9.85 -5.33
C GLU A 264 16.18 -10.18 -4.36
N LYS A 265 16.26 -9.75 -3.09
CA LYS A 265 15.15 -9.92 -2.16
C LYS A 265 13.94 -9.05 -2.52
N LEU A 266 14.14 -7.87 -3.12
CA LEU A 266 13.07 -7.03 -3.63
C LEU A 266 12.41 -7.61 -4.88
N VAL A 267 13.17 -8.27 -5.76
CA VAL A 267 12.59 -9.04 -6.88
C VAL A 267 11.66 -10.13 -6.35
N ARG A 268 12.12 -10.94 -5.38
CA ARG A 268 11.27 -11.98 -4.76
C ARG A 268 10.02 -11.39 -4.11
N PHE A 269 10.15 -10.23 -3.46
CA PHE A 269 8.99 -9.54 -2.88
C PHE A 269 7.98 -9.13 -3.96
N VAL A 270 8.44 -8.55 -5.07
CA VAL A 270 7.57 -8.14 -6.20
C VAL A 270 6.85 -9.35 -6.79
N ASP A 271 7.58 -10.44 -7.07
CA ASP A 271 6.99 -11.66 -7.62
C ASP A 271 5.93 -12.26 -6.69
N ALA A 272 6.21 -12.28 -5.38
CA ALA A 272 5.25 -12.78 -4.38
C ALA A 272 4.04 -11.84 -4.23
N PHE A 273 4.26 -10.52 -4.16
CA PHE A 273 3.21 -9.53 -3.95
C PHE A 273 2.23 -9.49 -5.13
N PHE A 274 2.75 -9.43 -6.35
CA PHE A 274 1.90 -9.38 -7.55
C PHE A 274 1.25 -10.74 -7.85
N GLY A 275 2.02 -11.82 -7.72
CA GLY A 275 1.54 -13.17 -8.02
C GLY A 275 0.52 -13.72 -7.02
N GLN A 276 0.41 -13.12 -5.82
CA GLN A 276 -0.55 -13.53 -4.78
C GLN A 276 -1.52 -12.40 -4.42
N PHE A 277 -1.69 -11.42 -5.31
CA PHE A 277 -2.45 -10.21 -5.00
C PHE A 277 -3.93 -10.51 -4.64
N ASP A 278 -4.54 -11.50 -5.23
CA ASP A 278 -5.89 -11.97 -4.94
C ASP A 278 -6.12 -12.31 -3.46
N LYS A 279 -5.09 -12.80 -2.75
CA LYS A 279 -5.16 -13.12 -1.32
C LYS A 279 -5.35 -11.88 -0.43
N PHE A 280 -4.98 -10.69 -0.91
CA PHE A 280 -5.23 -9.43 -0.21
C PHE A 280 -6.69 -8.98 -0.30
N LEU A 281 -7.48 -9.53 -1.22
CA LEU A 281 -8.89 -9.20 -1.39
C LEU A 281 -9.81 -9.96 -0.42
N ALA A 282 -9.25 -10.86 0.39
CA ALA A 282 -10.00 -11.62 1.39
C ALA A 282 -10.66 -10.71 2.45
N PRO A 283 -11.85 -11.06 2.97
CA PRO A 283 -12.62 -10.18 3.88
C PRO A 283 -11.87 -9.79 5.17
N GLN A 284 -10.89 -10.59 5.62
CA GLN A 284 -10.08 -10.33 6.81
C GLN A 284 -9.00 -9.29 6.59
N ARG A 285 -8.72 -8.94 5.33
CA ARG A 285 -7.72 -7.93 4.95
C ARG A 285 -8.35 -6.55 4.94
N HIS A 286 -7.51 -5.53 4.98
CA HIS A 286 -7.98 -4.15 4.96
C HIS A 286 -8.77 -3.87 3.65
N PRO A 287 -9.96 -3.24 3.70
CA PRO A 287 -10.79 -3.03 2.50
C PRO A 287 -10.10 -2.21 1.41
N LYS A 288 -9.14 -1.38 1.74
CA LYS A 288 -8.34 -0.58 0.80
C LYS A 288 -7.54 -1.40 -0.22
N TRP A 289 -7.32 -2.68 0.03
CA TRP A 289 -6.70 -3.55 -0.96
C TRP A 289 -7.54 -3.66 -2.25
N ARG A 290 -8.87 -3.46 -2.16
CA ARG A 290 -9.77 -3.47 -3.32
C ARG A 290 -9.64 -2.23 -4.21
N GLU A 291 -9.01 -1.16 -3.72
CA GLU A 291 -8.74 0.07 -4.50
C GLU A 291 -7.41 -0.01 -5.26
N VAL A 292 -6.58 -1.02 -4.99
CA VAL A 292 -5.25 -1.14 -5.58
C VAL A 292 -5.34 -1.58 -7.05
N ASN A 293 -4.67 -0.81 -7.91
CA ASN A 293 -4.42 -1.18 -9.29
C ASN A 293 -2.90 -1.29 -9.49
N LEU A 294 -2.40 -2.53 -9.57
CA LEU A 294 -0.97 -2.81 -9.71
C LEU A 294 -0.34 -2.17 -10.95
N ALA A 295 -1.11 -2.00 -12.03
CA ALA A 295 -0.64 -1.41 -13.28
C ALA A 295 -0.70 0.12 -13.31
N ALA A 296 -1.35 0.77 -12.33
CA ALA A 296 -1.52 2.23 -12.32
C ALA A 296 -0.18 2.96 -12.29
N SER A 297 -0.01 3.91 -13.20
CA SER A 297 1.13 4.86 -13.18
C SER A 297 0.90 5.97 -12.16
N VAL A 298 1.98 6.60 -11.71
CA VAL A 298 1.96 7.74 -10.81
C VAL A 298 2.79 8.86 -11.41
N LYS A 299 2.15 10.01 -11.64
CA LYS A 299 2.81 11.18 -12.25
C LYS A 299 4.03 11.59 -11.44
N GLY A 300 5.16 11.74 -12.09
CA GLY A 300 6.42 12.17 -11.46
C GLY A 300 7.16 11.08 -10.67
N TRP A 301 6.64 9.84 -10.61
CA TRP A 301 7.29 8.71 -9.98
C TRP A 301 7.75 7.67 -11.01
N THR A 302 8.92 7.07 -10.80
CA THR A 302 9.43 5.98 -11.62
C THR A 302 9.07 4.65 -10.96
N ARG A 303 8.52 3.72 -11.76
CA ARG A 303 8.25 2.37 -11.27
C ARG A 303 9.57 1.60 -11.10
N PHE A 304 9.69 0.84 -10.03
CA PHE A 304 10.81 -0.06 -9.81
C PHE A 304 10.88 -1.11 -10.92
N ARG A 305 12.05 -1.24 -11.53
CA ARG A 305 12.20 -2.04 -12.76
C ARG A 305 11.65 -3.46 -12.65
N PRO A 306 11.92 -4.25 -11.59
CA PRO A 306 11.33 -5.58 -11.44
C PRO A 306 9.79 -5.59 -11.44
N ALA A 307 9.15 -4.55 -10.88
CA ALA A 307 7.70 -4.44 -10.88
C ALA A 307 7.15 -4.16 -12.30
N GLN A 308 7.85 -3.31 -13.08
CA GLN A 308 7.50 -3.08 -14.47
C GLN A 308 7.69 -4.35 -15.32
N ASP A 309 8.81 -5.02 -15.17
CA ASP A 309 9.12 -6.26 -15.90
C ASP A 309 8.10 -7.38 -15.60
N TRP A 310 7.62 -7.45 -14.35
CA TRP A 310 6.55 -8.38 -13.99
C TRP A 310 5.25 -8.07 -14.74
N LEU A 311 4.82 -6.82 -14.76
CA LEU A 311 3.61 -6.39 -15.45
C LEU A 311 3.70 -6.61 -16.97
N ASP A 312 4.86 -6.34 -17.57
CA ASP A 312 5.07 -6.51 -19.00
C ASP A 312 4.98 -7.99 -19.40
N ARG A 313 5.64 -8.89 -18.65
CA ARG A 313 5.55 -10.34 -18.88
C ARG A 313 4.11 -10.87 -18.77
N HIS A 314 3.34 -10.42 -17.79
CA HIS A 314 1.97 -10.92 -17.59
C HIS A 314 0.99 -10.35 -18.61
N ARG A 315 1.19 -9.11 -19.06
CA ARG A 315 0.43 -8.54 -20.17
C ARG A 315 0.66 -9.32 -21.47
N GLU A 316 1.90 -9.68 -21.75
CA GLU A 316 2.20 -10.51 -22.94
C GLU A 316 1.56 -11.90 -22.83
N GLN A 317 1.55 -12.50 -21.65
CA GLN A 317 0.89 -13.78 -21.40
C GLN A 317 -0.64 -13.69 -21.56
N ASP A 318 -1.25 -12.61 -21.06
CA ASP A 318 -2.69 -12.37 -21.21
C ASP A 318 -3.08 -12.18 -22.69
N VAL A 319 -2.30 -11.41 -23.45
CA VAL A 319 -2.51 -11.24 -24.91
C VAL A 319 -2.33 -12.56 -25.64
N ALA A 320 -1.31 -13.35 -25.30
CA ALA A 320 -1.10 -14.66 -25.90
C ALA A 320 -2.22 -15.63 -25.56
N SER A 321 -2.69 -15.65 -24.31
CA SER A 321 -3.82 -16.47 -23.87
C SER A 321 -5.12 -16.06 -24.54
N GLN A 322 -5.36 -14.76 -24.71
CA GLN A 322 -6.52 -14.25 -25.43
C GLN A 322 -6.49 -14.68 -26.90
N SER A 323 -5.33 -14.56 -27.57
CA SER A 323 -5.16 -15.04 -28.95
C SER A 323 -5.36 -16.55 -29.08
N GLU A 324 -5.01 -17.31 -28.05
CA GLU A 324 -5.19 -18.76 -28.02
C GLU A 324 -6.67 -19.12 -27.81
N LEU A 325 -7.36 -18.40 -26.93
CA LEU A 325 -8.80 -18.50 -26.73
C LEU A 325 -9.56 -18.14 -28.01
N ASP A 326 -9.19 -17.08 -28.70
CA ASP A 326 -9.81 -16.66 -29.98
C ASP A 326 -9.64 -17.75 -31.04
N ARG A 327 -8.44 -18.35 -31.14
CA ARG A 327 -8.18 -19.49 -32.02
C ARG A 327 -9.06 -20.71 -31.66
N PHE A 328 -9.17 -21.00 -30.36
CA PHE A 328 -10.07 -22.06 -29.89
C PHE A 328 -11.53 -21.80 -30.31
N LEU A 329 -12.04 -20.58 -30.08
CA LEU A 329 -13.41 -20.20 -30.41
C LEU A 329 -13.70 -20.32 -31.92
N LEU A 330 -12.72 -20.05 -32.78
CA LEU A 330 -12.82 -20.24 -34.22
C LEU A 330 -12.92 -21.72 -34.63
N THR A 331 -12.46 -22.67 -33.81
CA THR A 331 -12.56 -24.10 -34.07
C THR A 331 -13.90 -24.73 -33.65
N GLN A 332 -14.72 -23.98 -32.89
CA GLN A 332 -16.02 -24.46 -32.41
C GLN A 332 -17.13 -24.22 -33.44
N SER A 333 -17.73 -25.28 -33.93
CA SER A 333 -18.87 -25.24 -34.91
C SER A 333 -20.18 -24.74 -34.27
N ALA A 334 -20.31 -24.79 -32.94
CA ALA A 334 -21.42 -24.25 -32.17
C ALA A 334 -20.88 -23.46 -30.97
N ARG A 335 -21.41 -22.25 -30.72
CA ARG A 335 -21.05 -21.46 -29.55
C ARG A 335 -21.60 -22.12 -28.28
N PRO A 336 -20.76 -22.45 -27.27
CA PRO A 336 -21.25 -22.91 -25.97
C PRO A 336 -22.19 -21.87 -25.34
N ALA A 337 -23.19 -22.32 -24.59
CA ALA A 337 -24.26 -21.47 -24.10
C ALA A 337 -23.87 -20.59 -22.87
N GLY A 338 -22.73 -20.87 -22.20
CA GLY A 338 -22.31 -20.16 -20.98
C GLY A 338 -20.81 -19.97 -20.87
N LYS A 339 -20.36 -18.94 -20.09
CA LYS A 339 -18.95 -18.65 -19.89
C LYS A 339 -18.17 -19.82 -19.28
N GLU A 340 -18.77 -20.56 -18.36
CA GLU A 340 -18.14 -21.71 -17.71
C GLU A 340 -17.95 -22.88 -18.70
N GLU A 341 -18.89 -23.14 -19.53
CA GLU A 341 -18.78 -24.18 -20.56
C GLU A 341 -17.72 -23.87 -21.61
N VAL A 342 -17.61 -22.60 -22.02
CA VAL A 342 -16.51 -22.10 -22.87
C VAL A 342 -15.16 -22.33 -22.21
N TYR A 343 -15.03 -21.99 -20.93
CA TYR A 343 -13.80 -22.12 -20.19
C TYR A 343 -13.37 -23.58 -20.02
N GLN A 344 -14.29 -24.47 -19.65
CA GLN A 344 -14.03 -25.91 -19.52
C GLN A 344 -13.70 -26.57 -20.87
N ALA A 345 -14.35 -26.17 -21.94
CA ALA A 345 -14.03 -26.64 -23.28
C ALA A 345 -12.62 -26.14 -23.74
N TYR A 346 -12.27 -24.89 -23.42
CA TYR A 346 -10.94 -24.35 -23.69
C TYR A 346 -9.83 -25.09 -22.93
N LEU A 347 -10.03 -25.40 -21.65
CA LEU A 347 -9.07 -26.16 -20.86
C LEU A 347 -8.83 -27.57 -21.44
N LYS A 348 -9.88 -28.26 -21.85
CA LYS A 348 -9.78 -29.57 -22.51
C LYS A 348 -9.05 -29.50 -23.85
N TRP A 349 -9.33 -28.50 -24.65
CA TRP A 349 -8.65 -28.28 -25.95
C TRP A 349 -7.15 -27.99 -25.76
N ARG A 350 -6.79 -27.20 -24.72
CA ARG A 350 -5.40 -26.88 -24.38
C ARG A 350 -4.62 -28.11 -23.89
N GLN A 351 -5.27 -29.01 -23.11
CA GLN A 351 -4.64 -30.25 -22.63
C GLN A 351 -4.40 -31.30 -23.74
N ALA A 352 -5.16 -31.20 -24.83
CA ALA A 352 -5.07 -32.13 -25.96
C ALA A 352 -3.96 -31.75 -26.99
N ARG A 353 -3.22 -30.68 -26.74
CA ARG A 353 -2.08 -30.20 -27.53
C ARG A 353 -0.75 -30.39 -26.81
#